data_7a3b1c657a63df9b46b5947f8ecd0a20
#
_entry.id   7a3b1c657a63df9b46b5947f8ecd0a20
#
_cell.length_a   1.000
_cell.length_b   1.000
_cell.length_c   1.000
_cell.angle_alpha   90.00
_cell.angle_beta   90.00
_cell.angle_gamma   90.00
#
_symmetry.space_group_name_H-M   'P 1'
#
loop_
_entity.id
_entity.type
_entity.pdbx_description
1 polymer ?
#
loop_
_entity_poly.entity_id
_entity_poly.type
_entity_poly.pdbx_seq_one_letter_code
_entity_poly.pdbx_strand_id
1 'polypeptide(L)'
;MSQDIRTLISNAKARQSDLKWVLSKTENAEPSLKEQLRLVREAEAQLSASDHKLQSLEAQRLRGREAHERHRDSSFKRMIYTAAGQRQRFQHRAEEEDKAYLDVLHAEQEEYKLNETLKLQLDGALKVQRELEDAKALHQRTQRQLEELYEEIFAGSTSEFPDEDVAEREAETFLQVYHDTHVRHDKASCKLDLVNKAREEADAALLELMRARVAFEDGQLDERFLPKVQQCLQKAASSVNIARENASKAQLENIPRPYVDQQSFMYKTEFTFQSEIRQTQVDVSELADFLRNAAPQIEKELRQVNEELPRVEIELEGARKNLLQVRERIFEAVAEEGSVPLYTKS
;
A
#
# COMPACT_ATOMS: atom_id res chain seq x y z
N MET A 1 15.07 46.38 6.51
CA MET A 1 16.34 46.26 7.23
C MET A 1 16.67 44.80 7.31
N SER A 2 17.57 44.28 6.47
CA SER A 2 18.04 42.92 6.58
C SER A 2 18.86 42.81 7.87
N GLN A 3 18.42 42.00 8.82
CA GLN A 3 19.25 41.63 9.94
C GLN A 3 20.47 40.90 9.40
N ASP A 4 21.65 41.29 9.89
CA ASP A 4 22.89 40.61 9.54
C ASP A 4 22.79 39.10 9.92
N ILE A 5 23.01 38.22 8.94
CA ILE A 5 22.96 36.74 9.12
C ILE A 5 23.81 36.29 10.29
N ARG A 6 24.96 36.93 10.51
CA ARG A 6 25.86 36.68 11.64
C ARG A 6 25.16 36.91 12.99
N THR A 7 24.32 37.93 13.09
CA THR A 7 23.52 38.19 14.31
C THR A 7 22.45 37.14 14.51
N LEU A 8 21.76 36.71 13.42
CA LEU A 8 20.77 35.62 13.47
C LEU A 8 21.40 34.31 13.92
N ILE A 9 22.55 33.94 13.36
CA ILE A 9 23.33 32.75 13.77
C ILE A 9 23.72 32.81 15.23
N SER A 10 24.24 33.93 15.70
CA SER A 10 24.62 34.11 17.11
C SER A 10 23.45 33.90 18.07
N ASN A 11 22.28 34.43 17.72
CA ASN A 11 21.05 34.27 18.52
C ASN A 11 20.49 32.83 18.47
N ALA A 12 20.70 32.12 17.39
CA ALA A 12 20.18 30.77 17.19
C ALA A 12 21.10 29.66 17.72
N LYS A 13 22.33 29.99 18.13
CA LYS A 13 23.37 29.01 18.53
C LYS A 13 22.91 28.03 19.61
N ALA A 14 22.24 28.52 20.66
CA ALA A 14 21.74 27.66 21.72
C ALA A 14 20.67 26.70 21.20
N ARG A 15 19.68 27.20 20.43
CA ARG A 15 18.61 26.40 19.83
C ARG A 15 19.15 25.32 18.88
N GLN A 16 20.12 25.66 18.04
CA GLN A 16 20.77 24.69 17.15
C GLN A 16 21.49 23.58 17.96
N SER A 17 22.23 23.95 19.01
CA SER A 17 22.92 22.99 19.85
C SER A 17 21.97 22.01 20.53
N ASP A 18 20.83 22.49 21.05
CA ASP A 18 19.81 21.66 21.67
C ASP A 18 19.19 20.69 20.64
N LEU A 19 18.87 21.17 19.44
CA LEU A 19 18.33 20.32 18.38
C LEU A 19 19.33 19.23 17.94
N LYS A 20 20.60 19.59 17.73
CA LYS A 20 21.67 18.63 17.42
C LYS A 20 21.88 17.59 18.52
N TRP A 21 21.78 17.99 19.77
CA TRP A 21 21.87 17.05 20.89
C TRP A 21 20.72 16.03 20.86
N VAL A 22 19.48 16.46 20.61
CA VAL A 22 18.34 15.53 20.47
C VAL A 22 18.53 14.60 19.27
N LEU A 23 18.97 15.11 18.11
CA LEU A 23 19.24 14.31 16.92
C LEU A 23 20.28 13.24 17.20
N SER A 24 21.40 13.58 17.90
CA SER A 24 22.43 12.59 18.24
C SER A 24 21.93 11.48 19.18
N LYS A 25 20.97 11.79 20.07
CA LYS A 25 20.35 10.80 20.97
C LYS A 25 19.38 9.85 20.26
N THR A 26 18.78 10.31 19.18
CA THR A 26 17.76 9.57 18.42
C THR A 26 18.27 9.01 17.09
N GLU A 27 19.54 9.17 16.76
CA GLU A 27 20.15 8.75 15.49
C GLU A 27 19.90 7.27 15.16
N ASN A 28 19.99 6.40 16.17
CA ASN A 28 19.84 4.97 16.00
C ASN A 28 18.40 4.48 16.12
N ALA A 29 17.40 5.36 16.27
CA ALA A 29 16.01 4.97 16.47
C ALA A 29 15.45 4.18 15.28
N GLU A 30 15.72 4.62 14.04
CA GLU A 30 15.18 3.96 12.85
C GLU A 30 15.79 2.57 12.58
N PRO A 31 17.12 2.37 12.56
CA PRO A 31 17.69 1.03 12.39
C PRO A 31 17.30 0.10 13.55
N SER A 32 17.27 0.60 14.79
CA SER A 32 16.81 -0.19 15.95
C SER A 32 15.35 -0.58 15.84
N LEU A 33 14.48 0.29 15.34
CA LEU A 33 13.07 -0.02 15.12
C LEU A 33 12.88 -1.12 14.06
N LYS A 34 13.66 -1.10 12.98
CA LYS A 34 13.60 -2.17 11.95
C LYS A 34 13.93 -3.54 12.53
N GLU A 35 14.97 -3.61 13.37
CA GLU A 35 15.34 -4.85 14.06
C GLU A 35 14.30 -5.26 15.09
N GLN A 36 13.77 -4.31 15.86
CA GLN A 36 12.72 -4.59 16.86
C GLN A 36 11.44 -5.13 16.22
N LEU A 37 11.03 -4.59 15.07
CA LEU A 37 9.88 -5.10 14.30
C LEU A 37 10.08 -6.54 13.84
N ARG A 38 11.33 -6.94 13.53
CA ARG A 38 11.67 -8.33 13.22
C ARG A 38 11.47 -9.22 14.44
N LEU A 39 12.00 -8.79 15.59
CA LEU A 39 11.87 -9.54 16.85
C LEU A 39 10.40 -9.71 17.29
N VAL A 40 9.58 -8.67 17.16
CA VAL A 40 8.14 -8.74 17.46
C VAL A 40 7.46 -9.78 16.56
N ARG A 41 7.69 -9.78 15.24
CA ARG A 41 7.12 -10.78 14.33
C ARG A 41 7.56 -12.20 14.68
N GLU A 42 8.81 -12.39 15.07
CA GLU A 42 9.31 -13.70 15.51
C GLU A 42 8.62 -14.15 16.81
N ALA A 43 8.43 -13.26 17.77
CA ALA A 43 7.72 -13.55 19.02
C ALA A 43 6.23 -13.87 18.78
N GLU A 44 5.56 -13.11 17.91
CA GLU A 44 4.17 -13.38 17.48
C GLU A 44 4.04 -14.74 16.82
N ALA A 45 4.96 -15.10 15.93
CA ALA A 45 4.96 -16.39 15.27
C ALA A 45 5.17 -17.55 16.26
N GLN A 46 6.09 -17.39 17.23
CA GLN A 46 6.33 -18.39 18.28
C GLN A 46 5.12 -18.54 19.20
N LEU A 47 4.48 -17.44 19.59
CA LEU A 47 3.27 -17.46 20.41
C LEU A 47 2.12 -18.16 19.67
N SER A 48 1.91 -17.84 18.40
CA SER A 48 0.90 -18.50 17.57
C SER A 48 1.15 -20.02 17.44
N ALA A 49 2.40 -20.43 17.26
CA ALA A 49 2.75 -21.85 17.21
C ALA A 49 2.48 -22.54 18.54
N SER A 50 2.79 -21.90 19.68
CA SER A 50 2.50 -22.40 21.03
C SER A 50 0.99 -22.50 21.28
N ASP A 51 0.19 -21.50 20.87
CA ASP A 51 -1.28 -21.52 20.97
C ASP A 51 -1.88 -22.70 20.20
N HIS A 52 -1.42 -22.94 18.97
CA HIS A 52 -1.85 -24.09 18.18
C HIS A 52 -1.48 -25.43 18.83
N LYS A 53 -0.29 -25.49 19.45
CA LYS A 53 0.16 -26.71 20.16
C LYS A 53 -0.68 -26.92 21.41
N LEU A 54 -0.99 -25.89 22.18
CA LEU A 54 -1.90 -25.99 23.33
C LEU A 54 -3.28 -26.50 22.92
N GLN A 55 -3.88 -25.96 21.86
CA GLN A 55 -5.17 -26.44 21.34
C GLN A 55 -5.10 -27.92 20.94
N SER A 56 -4.01 -28.35 20.32
CA SER A 56 -3.79 -29.74 19.97
C SER A 56 -3.69 -30.66 21.21
N LEU A 57 -2.92 -30.25 22.23
CA LEU A 57 -2.74 -30.97 23.48
C LEU A 57 -4.04 -31.03 24.28
N GLU A 58 -4.82 -29.97 24.33
CA GLU A 58 -6.15 -29.95 24.94
C GLU A 58 -7.11 -30.94 24.28
N ALA A 59 -7.13 -30.96 22.94
CA ALA A 59 -7.92 -31.93 22.19
C ALA A 59 -7.47 -33.37 22.45
N GLN A 60 -6.16 -33.61 22.58
CA GLN A 60 -5.62 -34.92 22.95
C GLN A 60 -6.00 -35.32 24.38
N ARG A 61 -5.91 -34.41 25.33
CA ARG A 61 -6.31 -34.59 26.73
C ARG A 61 -7.79 -34.99 26.84
N LEU A 62 -8.67 -34.26 26.14
CA LEU A 62 -10.10 -34.56 26.14
C LEU A 62 -10.39 -35.97 25.60
N ARG A 63 -9.75 -36.37 24.48
CA ARG A 63 -9.86 -37.74 23.90
C ARG A 63 -9.31 -38.78 24.86
N GLY A 64 -8.16 -38.54 25.49
CA GLY A 64 -7.56 -39.42 26.47
C GLY A 64 -8.45 -39.63 27.70
N ARG A 65 -9.04 -38.54 28.19
CA ARG A 65 -10.01 -38.58 29.31
C ARG A 65 -11.24 -39.45 28.96
N GLU A 66 -11.84 -39.24 27.80
CA GLU A 66 -12.97 -40.04 27.35
C GLU A 66 -12.61 -41.54 27.20
N ALA A 67 -11.40 -41.84 26.72
CA ALA A 67 -10.93 -43.21 26.60
C ALA A 67 -10.75 -43.85 27.99
N HIS A 68 -10.10 -43.14 28.94
CA HIS A 68 -9.90 -43.57 30.32
C HIS A 68 -11.25 -43.79 31.04
N GLU A 69 -12.22 -42.87 30.93
CA GLU A 69 -13.57 -43.01 31.49
C GLU A 69 -14.30 -44.26 30.92
N ARG A 70 -14.22 -44.46 29.60
CA ARG A 70 -14.81 -45.66 28.93
C ARG A 70 -14.17 -46.97 29.41
N HIS A 71 -12.88 -46.99 29.72
CA HIS A 71 -12.21 -48.20 30.25
C HIS A 71 -12.57 -48.45 31.70
N ARG A 72 -12.59 -47.40 32.55
CA ARG A 72 -12.92 -47.52 33.98
C ARG A 72 -14.36 -48.01 34.21
N ASP A 73 -15.32 -47.48 33.42
CA ASP A 73 -16.74 -47.75 33.63
C ASP A 73 -17.22 -49.04 32.89
N SER A 74 -16.35 -49.65 32.09
CA SER A 74 -16.69 -50.88 31.34
C SER A 74 -16.47 -52.15 32.15
N SER A 75 -17.34 -52.36 33.15
CA SER A 75 -17.43 -53.65 33.86
C SER A 75 -17.66 -54.86 32.95
N PHE A 76 -18.35 -54.66 31.83
CA PHE A 76 -18.63 -55.67 30.81
C PHE A 76 -17.36 -56.10 30.04
N LYS A 77 -16.51 -55.16 29.63
CA LYS A 77 -15.22 -55.50 28.98
C LYS A 77 -14.29 -56.23 29.95
N ARG A 78 -14.22 -55.81 31.23
CA ARG A 78 -13.44 -56.49 32.26
C ARG A 78 -13.88 -57.96 32.43
N MET A 79 -15.21 -58.25 32.39
CA MET A 79 -15.75 -59.54 32.49
C MET A 79 -15.39 -60.42 31.28
N ILE A 80 -15.45 -59.87 30.06
CA ILE A 80 -15.08 -60.63 28.82
C ILE A 80 -13.59 -60.99 28.81
N TYR A 81 -12.70 -60.03 29.13
CA TYR A 81 -11.24 -60.24 29.19
C TYR A 81 -10.87 -61.25 30.30
N THR A 82 -11.59 -61.28 31.42
CA THR A 82 -11.39 -62.27 32.51
C THR A 82 -11.83 -63.65 32.07
N ALA A 83 -12.97 -63.77 31.40
CA ALA A 83 -13.47 -65.04 30.86
C ALA A 83 -12.59 -65.62 29.74
N ALA A 84 -11.92 -64.71 28.96
CA ALA A 84 -11.00 -65.10 27.90
C ALA A 84 -9.56 -65.38 28.37
N GLY A 85 -9.28 -65.37 29.68
CA GLY A 85 -7.91 -65.57 30.22
C GLY A 85 -6.90 -64.46 29.90
N GLN A 86 -7.34 -63.29 29.40
CA GLN A 86 -6.49 -62.18 28.90
C GLN A 86 -6.41 -61.03 29.89
N ARG A 87 -6.57 -61.21 31.18
CA ARG A 87 -6.59 -60.22 32.24
C ARG A 87 -5.30 -59.34 32.25
N GLN A 88 -4.15 -59.96 32.02
CA GLN A 88 -2.87 -59.22 31.97
C GLN A 88 -2.81 -58.24 30.77
N ARG A 89 -3.32 -58.62 29.62
CA ARG A 89 -3.39 -57.71 28.43
C ARG A 89 -4.32 -56.53 28.68
N PHE A 90 -5.40 -56.70 29.40
CA PHE A 90 -6.31 -55.60 29.77
C PHE A 90 -5.64 -54.63 30.76
N GLN A 91 -4.93 -55.14 31.76
CA GLN A 91 -4.19 -54.32 32.72
C GLN A 91 -3.09 -53.55 32.03
N HIS A 92 -2.28 -54.17 31.19
CA HIS A 92 -1.22 -53.48 30.44
C HIS A 92 -1.74 -52.35 29.55
N ARG A 93 -2.85 -52.58 28.85
CA ARG A 93 -3.48 -51.51 28.06
C ARG A 93 -3.99 -50.33 28.93
N ALA A 94 -4.58 -50.63 30.07
CA ALA A 94 -5.04 -49.57 30.97
C ALA A 94 -3.85 -48.74 31.52
N GLU A 95 -2.74 -49.39 31.87
CA GLU A 95 -1.51 -48.74 32.31
C GLU A 95 -0.86 -47.86 31.20
N GLU A 96 -0.87 -48.35 29.95
CA GLU A 96 -0.39 -47.58 28.77
C GLU A 96 -1.26 -46.36 28.50
N GLU A 97 -2.59 -46.47 28.59
CA GLU A 97 -3.52 -45.35 28.40
C GLU A 97 -3.41 -44.31 29.53
N ASP A 98 -3.27 -44.77 30.78
CA ASP A 98 -3.04 -43.89 31.94
C ASP A 98 -1.72 -43.11 31.79
N LYS A 99 -0.66 -43.83 31.38
CA LYS A 99 0.64 -43.18 31.13
C LYS A 99 0.56 -42.17 30.00
N ALA A 100 -0.06 -42.52 28.87
CA ALA A 100 -0.23 -41.62 27.75
C ALA A 100 -1.05 -40.38 28.11
N TYR A 101 -2.10 -40.51 28.93
CA TYR A 101 -2.88 -39.38 29.45
C TYR A 101 -2.05 -38.46 30.36
N LEU A 102 -1.24 -39.04 31.26
CA LEU A 102 -0.34 -38.26 32.14
C LEU A 102 0.76 -37.52 31.34
N ASP A 103 1.32 -38.16 30.30
CA ASP A 103 2.31 -37.58 29.41
C ASP A 103 1.73 -36.35 28.68
N VAL A 104 0.48 -36.43 28.20
CA VAL A 104 -0.23 -35.32 27.55
C VAL A 104 -0.47 -34.17 28.55
N LEU A 105 -0.89 -34.49 29.80
CA LEU A 105 -1.08 -33.47 30.86
C LEU A 105 0.22 -32.75 31.17
N HIS A 106 1.33 -33.47 31.27
CA HIS A 106 2.64 -32.89 31.49
C HIS A 106 3.05 -31.98 30.32
N ALA A 107 2.90 -32.44 29.10
CA ALA A 107 3.20 -31.66 27.92
C ALA A 107 2.33 -30.38 27.82
N GLU A 108 1.04 -30.46 28.18
CA GLU A 108 0.14 -29.31 28.22
C GLU A 108 0.59 -28.28 29.28
N GLN A 109 1.00 -28.72 30.46
CA GLN A 109 1.49 -27.84 31.51
C GLN A 109 2.81 -27.14 31.14
N GLU A 110 3.73 -27.86 30.52
CA GLU A 110 5.00 -27.29 30.05
C GLU A 110 4.76 -26.26 28.94
N GLU A 111 3.90 -26.60 27.98
CA GLU A 111 3.53 -25.68 26.88
C GLU A 111 2.80 -24.46 27.41
N TYR A 112 1.93 -24.60 28.41
CA TYR A 112 1.27 -23.45 29.05
C TYR A 112 2.28 -22.48 29.68
N LYS A 113 3.29 -22.98 30.38
CA LYS A 113 4.35 -22.15 30.96
C LYS A 113 5.17 -21.44 29.89
N LEU A 114 5.47 -22.14 28.79
CA LEU A 114 6.16 -21.57 27.65
C LEU A 114 5.31 -20.46 27.01
N ASN A 115 4.03 -20.68 26.82
CA ASN A 115 3.10 -19.71 26.25
C ASN A 115 3.01 -18.43 27.10
N GLU A 116 2.92 -18.57 28.42
CA GLU A 116 2.95 -17.42 29.34
C GLU A 116 4.28 -16.64 29.26
N THR A 117 5.40 -17.36 29.14
CA THR A 117 6.71 -16.72 28.96
C THR A 117 6.79 -15.96 27.63
N LEU A 118 6.28 -16.55 26.55
CA LEU A 118 6.24 -15.90 25.22
C LEU A 118 5.35 -14.67 25.23
N LYS A 119 4.21 -14.68 25.93
CA LYS A 119 3.35 -13.49 26.10
C LYS A 119 4.09 -12.35 26.80
N LEU A 120 4.81 -12.65 27.86
CA LEU A 120 5.62 -11.64 28.58
C LEU A 120 6.74 -11.09 27.70
N GLN A 121 7.40 -11.94 26.91
CA GLN A 121 8.43 -11.52 25.97
C GLN A 121 7.85 -10.63 24.86
N LEU A 122 6.69 -11.00 24.31
CA LEU A 122 6.00 -10.19 23.31
C LEU A 122 5.57 -8.83 23.86
N ASP A 123 5.01 -8.79 25.07
CA ASP A 123 4.63 -7.52 25.72
C ASP A 123 5.84 -6.61 25.93
N GLY A 124 6.95 -7.16 26.42
CA GLY A 124 8.22 -6.46 26.53
C GLY A 124 8.74 -5.94 25.18
N ALA A 125 8.68 -6.76 24.13
CA ALA A 125 9.12 -6.38 22.80
C ALA A 125 8.24 -5.26 22.19
N LEU A 126 6.93 -5.33 22.39
CA LEU A 126 5.98 -4.29 21.96
C LEU A 126 6.19 -2.96 22.69
N LYS A 127 6.59 -3.01 23.97
CA LYS A 127 6.94 -1.79 24.72
C LYS A 127 8.17 -1.11 24.13
N VAL A 128 9.24 -1.87 23.87
CA VAL A 128 10.46 -1.34 23.22
C VAL A 128 10.16 -0.80 21.84
N GLN A 129 9.29 -1.47 21.07
CA GLN A 129 8.85 -0.97 19.75
C GLN A 129 8.23 0.42 19.86
N ARG A 130 7.30 0.65 20.80
CA ARG A 130 6.65 1.97 21.00
C ARG A 130 7.68 3.04 21.39
N GLU A 131 8.61 2.72 22.29
CA GLU A 131 9.68 3.65 22.68
C GLU A 131 10.55 4.06 21.48
N LEU A 132 10.84 3.11 20.57
CA LEU A 132 11.60 3.38 19.34
C LEU A 132 10.78 4.15 18.30
N GLU A 133 9.48 3.90 18.19
CA GLU A 133 8.56 4.68 17.33
C GLU A 133 8.48 6.14 17.80
N ASP A 134 8.36 6.36 19.12
CA ASP A 134 8.38 7.70 19.73
C ASP A 134 9.72 8.40 19.48
N ALA A 135 10.84 7.67 19.64
CA ALA A 135 12.18 8.21 19.37
C ALA A 135 12.38 8.57 17.89
N LYS A 136 11.88 7.75 16.96
CA LYS A 136 11.89 8.05 15.53
C LYS A 136 11.04 9.29 15.21
N ALA A 137 9.85 9.38 15.78
CA ALA A 137 8.98 10.56 15.60
C ALA A 137 9.62 11.83 16.15
N LEU A 138 10.29 11.74 17.29
CA LEU A 138 11.06 12.85 17.87
C LEU A 138 12.23 13.24 16.97
N HIS A 139 12.99 12.28 16.44
CA HIS A 139 14.08 12.53 15.48
C HIS A 139 13.59 13.32 14.26
N GLN A 140 12.54 12.83 13.62
CA GLN A 140 11.97 13.48 12.43
C GLN A 140 11.43 14.89 12.72
N ARG A 141 10.80 15.10 13.88
CA ARG A 141 10.32 16.43 14.29
C ARG A 141 11.49 17.37 14.54
N THR A 142 12.52 16.92 15.23
CA THR A 142 13.70 17.71 15.54
C THR A 142 14.48 18.07 14.28
N GLN A 143 14.58 17.14 13.33
CA GLN A 143 15.21 17.40 12.04
C GLN A 143 14.47 18.51 11.28
N ARG A 144 13.13 18.46 11.20
CA ARG A 144 12.33 19.54 10.59
C ARG A 144 12.55 20.88 11.29
N GLN A 145 12.60 20.89 12.62
CA GLN A 145 12.86 22.13 13.37
C GLN A 145 14.25 22.69 13.11
N LEU A 146 15.24 21.85 12.83
CA LEU A 146 16.58 22.30 12.45
C LEU A 146 16.59 22.85 11.01
N GLU A 147 15.87 22.18 10.10
CA GLU A 147 15.68 22.66 8.71
C GLU A 147 14.96 24.02 8.70
N GLU A 148 13.85 24.16 9.42
CA GLU A 148 13.12 25.42 9.59
C GLU A 148 14.01 26.53 10.18
N LEU A 149 14.84 26.20 11.16
CA LEU A 149 15.78 27.16 11.73
C LEU A 149 16.78 27.67 10.69
N TYR A 150 17.30 26.78 9.84
CA TYR A 150 18.20 27.19 8.78
C TYR A 150 17.46 27.99 7.68
N GLU A 151 16.25 27.61 7.32
CA GLU A 151 15.42 28.38 6.39
C GLU A 151 15.13 29.80 6.92
N GLU A 152 14.84 29.95 8.21
CA GLU A 152 14.65 31.28 8.84
C GLU A 152 15.93 32.13 8.79
N ILE A 153 17.11 31.55 8.99
CA ILE A 153 18.39 32.27 9.05
C ILE A 153 18.89 32.65 7.66
N PHE A 154 18.77 31.74 6.70
CA PHE A 154 19.27 31.87 5.33
C PHE A 154 18.17 32.33 4.36
N ALA A 155 17.06 32.88 4.87
CA ALA A 155 15.97 33.40 4.02
C ALA A 155 16.44 34.53 3.09
N GLY A 156 16.42 34.29 1.79
CA GLY A 156 16.82 35.25 0.75
C GLY A 156 18.31 35.16 0.39
N SER A 157 18.73 36.02 -0.58
CA SER A 157 20.09 35.96 -1.12
C SER A 157 21.13 36.23 -0.05
N THR A 158 22.10 35.34 0.08
CA THR A 158 23.18 35.37 1.07
C THR A 158 24.50 35.75 0.41
N SER A 159 24.60 36.99 -0.07
CA SER A 159 25.77 37.49 -0.84
C SER A 159 27.14 37.28 -0.15
N GLU A 160 27.16 37.10 1.17
CA GLU A 160 28.38 36.77 1.93
C GLU A 160 28.76 35.27 1.80
N PHE A 161 27.82 34.40 1.41
CA PHE A 161 27.99 32.95 1.34
C PHE A 161 27.59 32.39 -0.03
N PRO A 162 28.36 32.67 -1.09
CA PRO A 162 28.00 32.29 -2.46
C PRO A 162 27.80 30.76 -2.66
N ASP A 163 28.43 29.95 -1.85
CA ASP A 163 28.28 28.49 -1.88
C ASP A 163 26.86 28.06 -1.44
N GLU A 164 26.25 28.82 -0.53
CA GLU A 164 24.88 28.58 -0.06
C GLU A 164 23.88 28.97 -1.17
N ASP A 165 24.02 30.14 -1.78
CA ASP A 165 23.20 30.57 -2.92
C ASP A 165 23.26 29.56 -4.10
N VAL A 166 24.40 28.89 -4.29
CA VAL A 166 24.54 27.82 -5.32
C VAL A 166 23.79 26.57 -4.93
N ALA A 167 23.98 26.10 -3.69
CA ALA A 167 23.33 24.90 -3.20
C ALA A 167 21.80 25.07 -3.10
N GLU A 168 21.31 26.28 -2.72
CA GLU A 168 19.89 26.60 -2.69
C GLU A 168 19.26 26.53 -4.09
N ARG A 169 19.88 27.16 -5.09
CA ARG A 169 19.41 27.11 -6.49
C ARG A 169 19.42 25.71 -7.06
N GLU A 170 20.39 24.88 -6.68
CA GLU A 170 20.43 23.48 -7.08
C GLU A 170 19.25 22.71 -6.47
N ALA A 171 18.98 22.86 -5.17
CA ALA A 171 17.85 22.23 -4.49
C ALA A 171 16.50 22.68 -5.06
N GLU A 172 16.33 23.96 -5.36
CA GLU A 172 15.13 24.51 -6.02
C GLU A 172 14.94 23.92 -7.42
N THR A 173 16.02 23.77 -8.19
CA THR A 173 15.97 23.19 -9.53
C THR A 173 15.49 21.75 -9.48
N PHE A 174 16.04 20.91 -8.59
CA PHE A 174 15.57 19.54 -8.42
C PHE A 174 14.16 19.46 -7.85
N LEU A 175 13.76 20.36 -6.99
CA LEU A 175 12.39 20.45 -6.50
C LEU A 175 11.41 20.72 -7.64
N GLN A 176 11.74 21.63 -8.55
CA GLN A 176 10.91 21.90 -9.73
C GLN A 176 10.82 20.67 -10.64
N VAL A 177 11.94 20.02 -10.92
CA VAL A 177 11.95 18.76 -11.71
C VAL A 177 11.10 17.66 -11.06
N TYR A 178 11.17 17.53 -9.74
CA TYR A 178 10.34 16.60 -8.99
C TYR A 178 8.84 16.88 -9.14
N HIS A 179 8.44 18.14 -8.97
CA HIS A 179 7.05 18.57 -9.16
C HIS A 179 6.56 18.32 -10.58
N ASP A 180 7.36 18.68 -11.58
CA ASP A 180 7.00 18.50 -12.99
C ASP A 180 6.85 17.00 -13.33
N THR A 181 7.71 16.15 -12.77
CA THR A 181 7.64 14.70 -12.95
C THR A 181 6.40 14.12 -12.29
N HIS A 182 6.04 14.54 -11.07
CA HIS A 182 4.79 14.15 -10.42
C HIS A 182 3.56 14.57 -11.20
N VAL A 183 3.52 15.80 -11.72
CA VAL A 183 2.42 16.29 -12.55
C VAL A 183 2.28 15.45 -13.84
N ARG A 184 3.41 15.04 -14.45
CA ARG A 184 3.40 14.14 -15.63
C ARG A 184 2.86 12.76 -15.26
N HIS A 185 3.28 12.22 -14.11
CA HIS A 185 2.77 10.95 -13.58
C HIS A 185 1.25 10.97 -13.40
N ASP A 186 0.74 11.96 -12.68
CA ASP A 186 -0.69 12.07 -12.37
C ASP A 186 -1.53 12.26 -13.64
N LYS A 187 -1.02 13.06 -14.59
CA LYS A 187 -1.67 13.22 -15.90
C LYS A 187 -1.71 11.92 -16.68
N ALA A 188 -0.61 11.18 -16.75
CA ALA A 188 -0.55 9.90 -17.48
C ALA A 188 -1.43 8.83 -16.82
N SER A 189 -1.43 8.75 -15.49
CA SER A 189 -2.29 7.86 -14.72
C SER A 189 -3.78 8.16 -14.94
N CYS A 190 -4.18 9.43 -14.82
CA CYS A 190 -5.55 9.86 -15.06
C CYS A 190 -6.00 9.58 -16.52
N LYS A 191 -5.12 9.83 -17.48
CA LYS A 191 -5.39 9.51 -18.90
C LYS A 191 -5.63 8.01 -19.10
N LEU A 192 -4.80 7.17 -18.50
CA LEU A 192 -4.91 5.72 -18.61
C LEU A 192 -6.24 5.23 -18.03
N ASP A 193 -6.63 5.73 -16.87
CA ASP A 193 -7.90 5.40 -16.23
C ASP A 193 -9.11 5.79 -17.11
N LEU A 194 -9.07 6.98 -17.69
CA LEU A 194 -10.13 7.45 -18.59
C LEU A 194 -10.21 6.63 -19.87
N VAL A 195 -9.08 6.24 -20.46
CA VAL A 195 -9.04 5.38 -21.65
C VAL A 195 -9.55 3.98 -21.33
N ASN A 196 -9.19 3.40 -20.20
CA ASN A 196 -9.69 2.09 -19.77
C ASN A 196 -11.20 2.13 -19.54
N LYS A 197 -11.74 3.15 -18.87
CA LYS A 197 -13.19 3.35 -18.71
C LYS A 197 -13.89 3.54 -20.07
N ALA A 198 -13.30 4.32 -20.97
CA ALA A 198 -13.84 4.50 -22.31
C ALA A 198 -13.90 3.18 -23.09
N ARG A 199 -12.88 2.33 -22.97
CA ARG A 199 -12.83 1.00 -23.59
C ARG A 199 -13.91 0.08 -23.04
N GLU A 200 -14.05 0.02 -21.71
CA GLU A 200 -15.10 -0.78 -21.05
C GLU A 200 -16.50 -0.39 -21.55
N GLU A 201 -16.76 0.90 -21.69
CA GLU A 201 -18.03 1.40 -22.20
C GLU A 201 -18.22 1.10 -23.69
N ALA A 202 -17.17 1.17 -24.51
CA ALA A 202 -17.25 0.78 -25.93
C ALA A 202 -17.54 -0.74 -26.07
N ASP A 203 -16.90 -1.59 -25.27
CA ASP A 203 -17.15 -3.02 -25.23
C ASP A 203 -18.59 -3.33 -24.73
N ALA A 204 -19.09 -2.59 -23.74
CA ALA A 204 -20.48 -2.68 -23.27
C ALA A 204 -21.47 -2.29 -24.36
N ALA A 205 -21.20 -1.24 -25.13
CA ALA A 205 -22.03 -0.83 -26.28
C ALA A 205 -22.09 -1.93 -27.37
N LEU A 206 -20.97 -2.56 -27.69
CA LEU A 206 -20.93 -3.70 -28.63
C LEU A 206 -21.79 -4.86 -28.14
N LEU A 207 -21.74 -5.18 -26.85
CA LEU A 207 -22.57 -6.24 -26.25
C LEU A 207 -24.06 -5.92 -26.35
N GLU A 208 -24.49 -4.68 -26.09
CA GLU A 208 -25.88 -4.28 -26.19
C GLU A 208 -26.37 -4.26 -27.69
N LEU A 209 -25.51 -3.87 -28.63
CA LEU A 209 -25.81 -3.96 -30.04
C LEU A 209 -25.99 -5.43 -30.49
N MET A 210 -25.16 -6.35 -30.02
CA MET A 210 -25.34 -7.79 -30.27
C MET A 210 -26.67 -8.30 -29.70
N ARG A 211 -27.03 -7.88 -28.49
CA ARG A 211 -28.32 -8.22 -27.84
C ARG A 211 -29.51 -7.66 -28.60
N ALA A 212 -29.40 -6.43 -29.12
CA ALA A 212 -30.44 -5.82 -29.93
C ALA A 212 -30.63 -6.64 -31.26
N ARG A 213 -29.54 -7.05 -31.88
CA ARG A 213 -29.60 -7.88 -33.07
C ARG A 213 -30.26 -9.23 -32.83
N VAL A 214 -29.84 -9.95 -31.79
CA VAL A 214 -30.42 -11.25 -31.42
C VAL A 214 -31.90 -11.10 -31.08
N ALA A 215 -32.27 -10.09 -30.26
CA ALA A 215 -33.66 -9.84 -29.89
C ALA A 215 -34.55 -9.53 -31.13
N PHE A 216 -33.98 -8.91 -32.13
CA PHE A 216 -34.69 -8.64 -33.37
C PHE A 216 -34.84 -9.89 -34.25
N GLU A 217 -33.78 -10.74 -34.37
CA GLU A 217 -33.79 -12.02 -35.09
C GLU A 217 -34.79 -13.02 -34.48
N ASP A 218 -34.80 -13.15 -33.12
CA ASP A 218 -35.68 -14.04 -32.39
C ASP A 218 -37.17 -13.61 -32.46
N GLY A 219 -37.40 -12.29 -32.56
CA GLY A 219 -38.74 -11.71 -32.47
C GLY A 219 -39.60 -11.80 -33.77
N GLN A 220 -39.01 -12.09 -34.94
CA GLN A 220 -39.67 -12.18 -36.24
C GLN A 220 -40.97 -11.38 -36.37
N LEU A 221 -40.91 -10.04 -36.23
CA LEU A 221 -42.05 -9.12 -36.38
C LEU A 221 -43.09 -9.13 -35.22
N ASP A 222 -42.82 -9.74 -34.08
CA ASP A 222 -43.73 -9.65 -32.92
C ASP A 222 -43.51 -8.32 -32.18
N GLU A 223 -44.56 -7.48 -32.13
CA GLU A 223 -44.52 -6.16 -31.45
C GLU A 223 -44.05 -6.21 -29.99
N ARG A 224 -44.14 -7.39 -29.34
CA ARG A 224 -43.66 -7.59 -27.97
C ARG A 224 -42.16 -7.49 -27.77
N PHE A 225 -41.35 -7.69 -28.85
CA PHE A 225 -39.90 -7.61 -28.81
C PHE A 225 -39.33 -6.21 -29.09
N LEU A 226 -40.12 -5.32 -29.70
CA LEU A 226 -39.73 -3.95 -30.00
C LEU A 226 -39.22 -3.16 -28.77
N PRO A 227 -39.89 -3.21 -27.62
CA PRO A 227 -39.38 -2.51 -26.42
C PRO A 227 -38.02 -3.00 -25.94
N LYS A 228 -37.73 -4.31 -26.09
CA LYS A 228 -36.45 -4.89 -25.71
C LYS A 228 -35.32 -4.43 -26.64
N VAL A 229 -35.57 -4.43 -27.94
CA VAL A 229 -34.61 -3.90 -28.93
C VAL A 229 -34.34 -2.43 -28.64
N GLN A 230 -35.38 -1.62 -28.42
CA GLN A 230 -35.24 -0.21 -28.11
C GLN A 230 -34.41 0.02 -26.84
N GLN A 231 -34.65 -0.76 -25.79
CA GLN A 231 -33.88 -0.68 -24.55
C GLN A 231 -32.38 -0.98 -24.79
N CYS A 232 -32.05 -2.02 -25.59
CA CYS A 232 -30.67 -2.33 -25.92
C CYS A 232 -30.01 -1.21 -26.73
N LEU A 233 -30.69 -0.63 -27.72
CA LEU A 233 -30.18 0.49 -28.52
C LEU A 233 -29.96 1.75 -27.67
N GLN A 234 -30.87 2.05 -26.72
CA GLN A 234 -30.71 3.16 -25.78
C GLN A 234 -29.48 2.98 -24.88
N LYS A 235 -29.29 1.77 -24.35
CA LYS A 235 -28.10 1.45 -23.54
C LYS A 235 -26.82 1.58 -24.36
N ALA A 236 -26.77 1.00 -25.56
CA ALA A 236 -25.63 1.10 -26.47
C ALA A 236 -25.28 2.57 -26.76
N ALA A 237 -26.27 3.41 -27.08
CA ALA A 237 -26.07 4.84 -27.32
C ALA A 237 -25.54 5.58 -26.10
N SER A 238 -26.05 5.26 -24.90
CA SER A 238 -25.54 5.82 -23.64
C SER A 238 -24.08 5.46 -23.42
N SER A 239 -23.73 4.18 -23.55
CA SER A 239 -22.34 3.71 -23.38
C SER A 239 -21.39 4.32 -24.41
N VAL A 240 -21.79 4.45 -25.69
CA VAL A 240 -20.99 5.15 -26.72
C VAL A 240 -20.73 6.61 -26.33
N ASN A 241 -21.75 7.31 -25.84
CA ASN A 241 -21.59 8.71 -25.40
C ASN A 241 -20.62 8.82 -24.22
N ILE A 242 -20.74 7.94 -23.23
CA ILE A 242 -19.83 7.90 -22.05
C ILE A 242 -18.41 7.55 -22.51
N ALA A 243 -18.23 6.58 -23.41
CA ALA A 243 -16.93 6.22 -23.96
C ALA A 243 -16.25 7.42 -24.64
N ARG A 244 -16.99 8.14 -25.49
CA ARG A 244 -16.49 9.34 -26.17
C ARG A 244 -16.18 10.48 -25.24
N GLU A 245 -17.00 10.70 -24.22
CA GLU A 245 -16.76 11.72 -23.21
C GLU A 245 -15.47 11.43 -22.42
N ASN A 246 -15.25 10.19 -22.00
CA ASN A 246 -14.04 9.77 -21.30
C ASN A 246 -12.80 9.88 -22.21
N ALA A 247 -12.89 9.45 -23.47
CA ALA A 247 -11.82 9.61 -24.45
C ALA A 247 -11.46 11.09 -24.68
N SER A 248 -12.49 11.97 -24.74
CA SER A 248 -12.29 13.41 -24.85
C SER A 248 -11.62 14.01 -23.61
N LYS A 249 -12.05 13.60 -22.40
CA LYS A 249 -11.42 14.00 -21.14
C LYS A 249 -9.95 13.52 -21.05
N ALA A 250 -9.63 12.38 -21.63
CA ALA A 250 -8.26 11.88 -21.79
C ALA A 250 -7.45 12.66 -22.84
N GLN A 251 -8.04 13.66 -23.49
CA GLN A 251 -7.39 14.49 -24.52
C GLN A 251 -6.85 13.68 -25.71
N LEU A 252 -7.55 12.61 -26.09
CA LEU A 252 -7.23 11.87 -27.29
C LEU A 252 -7.66 12.64 -28.54
N GLU A 253 -6.83 12.61 -29.57
CA GLU A 253 -7.13 13.22 -30.86
C GLU A 253 -7.81 12.21 -31.80
N ASN A 254 -8.58 12.74 -32.76
CA ASN A 254 -9.23 11.93 -33.85
C ASN A 254 -10.12 10.78 -33.32
N ILE A 255 -10.83 11.00 -32.20
CA ILE A 255 -11.74 10.00 -31.62
C ILE A 255 -12.84 9.63 -32.64
N PRO A 256 -13.02 8.33 -32.98
CA PRO A 256 -14.13 7.88 -33.81
C PRO A 256 -15.48 8.29 -33.20
N ARG A 257 -16.45 8.58 -34.09
CA ARG A 257 -17.77 9.11 -33.70
C ARG A 257 -18.90 8.18 -34.16
N PRO A 258 -18.98 6.94 -33.65
CA PRO A 258 -20.08 6.06 -33.97
C PRO A 258 -21.41 6.69 -33.55
N TYR A 259 -22.42 6.47 -34.37
CA TYR A 259 -23.80 6.92 -34.12
C TYR A 259 -24.72 5.71 -33.95
N VAL A 260 -25.45 5.66 -32.83
CA VAL A 260 -26.46 4.63 -32.59
C VAL A 260 -27.84 5.23 -32.77
N ASP A 261 -28.52 4.79 -33.84
CA ASP A 261 -29.91 5.20 -34.10
C ASP A 261 -30.86 4.53 -33.11
N GLN A 262 -31.53 5.36 -32.29
CA GLN A 262 -32.44 4.90 -31.25
C GLN A 262 -33.93 4.90 -31.66
N GLN A 263 -34.28 5.55 -32.75
CA GLN A 263 -35.68 5.86 -33.04
C GLN A 263 -36.19 5.32 -34.39
N SER A 264 -35.37 5.23 -35.41
CA SER A 264 -35.85 4.93 -36.74
C SER A 264 -36.03 3.44 -37.06
N PHE A 265 -35.63 2.52 -36.17
CA PHE A 265 -35.74 1.08 -36.38
C PHE A 265 -37.20 0.59 -36.56
N MET A 266 -38.16 1.29 -35.93
CA MET A 266 -39.59 0.92 -35.99
C MET A 266 -40.19 1.01 -37.42
N TYR A 267 -39.58 1.76 -38.28
CA TYR A 267 -40.06 1.98 -39.66
C TYR A 267 -39.23 1.28 -40.75
N LYS A 268 -38.25 0.45 -40.32
CA LYS A 268 -37.30 -0.19 -41.24
C LYS A 268 -37.68 -1.64 -41.51
N THR A 269 -37.38 -2.10 -42.70
CA THR A 269 -37.46 -3.53 -43.03
C THR A 269 -36.38 -4.29 -42.25
N GLU A 270 -36.59 -5.58 -42.02
CA GLU A 270 -35.62 -6.45 -41.32
C GLU A 270 -34.21 -6.35 -41.92
N PHE A 271 -34.11 -6.37 -43.26
CA PHE A 271 -32.84 -6.27 -43.98
C PHE A 271 -32.12 -4.93 -43.67
N THR A 272 -32.88 -3.82 -43.73
CA THR A 272 -32.34 -2.48 -43.47
C THR A 272 -31.84 -2.35 -42.03
N PHE A 273 -32.63 -2.83 -41.06
CA PHE A 273 -32.27 -2.80 -39.64
C PHE A 273 -31.02 -3.61 -39.36
N GLN A 274 -30.93 -4.87 -39.88
CA GLN A 274 -29.76 -5.71 -39.68
C GLN A 274 -28.50 -5.10 -40.31
N SER A 275 -28.63 -4.50 -41.52
CA SER A 275 -27.50 -3.83 -42.18
C SER A 275 -26.97 -2.66 -41.35
N GLU A 276 -27.85 -1.84 -40.82
CA GLU A 276 -27.49 -0.68 -40.01
C GLU A 276 -26.89 -1.07 -38.65
N ILE A 277 -27.45 -2.07 -37.97
CA ILE A 277 -26.83 -2.57 -36.72
C ILE A 277 -25.43 -3.10 -37.00
N ARG A 278 -25.24 -3.84 -38.08
CA ARG A 278 -23.90 -4.32 -38.45
C ARG A 278 -22.94 -3.16 -38.73
N GLN A 279 -23.36 -2.14 -39.43
CA GLN A 279 -22.55 -0.96 -39.68
C GLN A 279 -22.22 -0.23 -38.32
N THR A 280 -23.21 -0.04 -37.48
CA THR A 280 -22.99 0.57 -36.16
C THR A 280 -22.05 -0.28 -35.30
N GLN A 281 -22.13 -1.62 -35.36
CA GLN A 281 -21.18 -2.51 -34.70
C GLN A 281 -19.76 -2.32 -35.20
N VAL A 282 -19.57 -2.15 -36.52
CA VAL A 282 -18.25 -1.84 -37.10
C VAL A 282 -17.74 -0.51 -36.58
N ASP A 283 -18.55 0.53 -36.61
CA ASP A 283 -18.16 1.89 -36.19
C ASP A 283 -17.81 1.92 -34.69
N VAL A 284 -18.56 1.20 -33.81
CA VAL A 284 -18.26 1.08 -32.40
C VAL A 284 -17.01 0.19 -32.15
N SER A 285 -16.80 -0.84 -33.01
CA SER A 285 -15.58 -1.65 -32.96
C SER A 285 -14.34 -0.81 -33.29
N GLU A 286 -14.45 0.08 -34.28
CA GLU A 286 -13.37 1.04 -34.61
C GLU A 286 -13.03 1.95 -33.41
N LEU A 287 -14.04 2.42 -32.65
CA LEU A 287 -13.81 3.17 -31.41
C LEU A 287 -13.11 2.30 -30.38
N ALA A 288 -13.54 1.07 -30.15
CA ALA A 288 -12.93 0.16 -29.20
C ALA A 288 -11.48 -0.17 -29.56
N ASP A 289 -11.20 -0.40 -30.87
CA ASP A 289 -9.85 -0.66 -31.35
C ASP A 289 -8.95 0.58 -31.27
N PHE A 290 -9.49 1.76 -31.55
CA PHE A 290 -8.79 3.02 -31.34
C PHE A 290 -8.36 3.19 -29.86
N LEU A 291 -9.26 2.96 -28.92
CA LEU A 291 -8.97 3.04 -27.47
C LEU A 291 -7.98 1.96 -27.02
N ARG A 292 -8.11 0.75 -27.56
CA ARG A 292 -7.17 -0.36 -27.29
C ARG A 292 -5.76 -0.06 -27.79
N ASN A 293 -5.63 0.67 -28.89
CA ASN A 293 -4.34 1.08 -29.42
C ASN A 293 -3.75 2.32 -28.71
N ALA A 294 -4.58 3.17 -28.12
CA ALA A 294 -4.14 4.33 -27.35
C ALA A 294 -3.56 3.94 -25.97
N ALA A 295 -4.13 2.94 -25.31
CA ALA A 295 -3.73 2.53 -23.96
C ALA A 295 -2.24 2.16 -23.84
N PRO A 296 -1.62 1.34 -24.72
CA PRO A 296 -0.21 0.96 -24.60
C PRO A 296 0.76 2.13 -24.72
N GLN A 297 0.42 3.19 -25.43
CA GLN A 297 1.26 4.38 -25.53
C GLN A 297 1.27 5.14 -24.21
N ILE A 298 0.10 5.32 -23.60
CA ILE A 298 -0.03 5.98 -22.29
C ILE A 298 0.61 5.12 -21.19
N GLU A 299 0.46 3.81 -21.24
CA GLU A 299 1.15 2.88 -20.33
C GLU A 299 2.68 2.97 -20.45
N LYS A 300 3.18 3.17 -21.66
CA LYS A 300 4.62 3.37 -21.88
C LYS A 300 5.08 4.69 -21.29
N GLU A 301 4.34 5.79 -21.48
CA GLU A 301 4.62 7.08 -20.85
C GLU A 301 4.62 6.96 -19.32
N LEU A 302 3.60 6.31 -18.75
CA LEU A 302 3.49 6.10 -17.30
C LEU A 302 4.65 5.27 -16.75
N ARG A 303 5.06 4.21 -17.46
CA ARG A 303 6.25 3.42 -17.08
C ARG A 303 7.53 4.24 -17.09
N GLN A 304 7.75 5.06 -18.11
CA GLN A 304 8.91 5.93 -18.19
C GLN A 304 8.97 6.91 -17.02
N VAL A 305 7.84 7.55 -16.70
CA VAL A 305 7.75 8.47 -15.57
C VAL A 305 7.94 7.75 -14.23
N ASN A 306 7.41 6.52 -14.08
CA ASN A 306 7.62 5.69 -12.88
C ASN A 306 9.09 5.27 -12.69
N GLU A 307 9.86 5.12 -13.78
CA GLU A 307 11.30 4.84 -13.71
C GLU A 307 12.12 6.11 -13.42
N GLU A 308 11.63 7.27 -13.83
CA GLU A 308 12.27 8.57 -13.63
C GLU A 308 12.08 9.10 -12.20
N LEU A 309 10.87 8.94 -11.63
CA LEU A 309 10.49 9.44 -10.31
C LEU A 309 11.49 9.08 -9.20
N PRO A 310 11.92 7.81 -9.01
CA PRO A 310 12.86 7.46 -7.94
C PRO A 310 14.25 8.10 -8.12
N ARG A 311 14.66 8.35 -9.36
CA ARG A 311 15.94 9.01 -9.65
C ARG A 311 15.90 10.48 -9.26
N VAL A 312 14.84 11.16 -9.68
CA VAL A 312 14.63 12.58 -9.34
C VAL A 312 14.47 12.77 -7.83
N GLU A 313 13.81 11.83 -7.15
CA GLU A 313 13.67 11.84 -5.68
C GLU A 313 15.04 11.71 -4.98
N ILE A 314 15.90 10.82 -5.45
CA ILE A 314 17.27 10.66 -4.93
C ILE A 314 18.11 11.92 -5.18
N GLU A 315 18.00 12.52 -6.37
CA GLU A 315 18.71 13.76 -6.73
C GLU A 315 18.26 14.94 -5.85
N LEU A 316 16.95 15.10 -5.65
CA LEU A 316 16.37 16.10 -4.76
C LEU A 316 16.83 15.91 -3.30
N GLU A 317 16.79 14.67 -2.80
CA GLU A 317 17.26 14.36 -1.45
C GLU A 317 18.76 14.64 -1.30
N GLY A 318 19.56 14.32 -2.32
CA GLY A 318 20.98 14.64 -2.40
C GLY A 318 21.25 16.15 -2.36
N ALA A 319 20.52 16.92 -3.15
CA ALA A 319 20.65 18.38 -3.20
C ALA A 319 20.22 19.05 -1.88
N ARG A 320 19.11 18.60 -1.28
CA ARG A 320 18.66 19.08 0.05
C ARG A 320 19.69 18.77 1.14
N LYS A 321 20.26 17.58 1.13
CA LYS A 321 21.31 17.20 2.07
C LYS A 321 22.57 18.05 1.89
N ASN A 322 22.95 18.34 0.64
CA ASN A 322 24.09 19.21 0.35
C ASN A 322 23.82 20.64 0.88
N LEU A 323 22.64 21.19 0.62
CA LEU A 323 22.25 22.51 1.12
C LEU A 323 22.32 22.57 2.66
N LEU A 324 21.76 21.58 3.36
CA LEU A 324 21.84 21.48 4.82
C LEU A 324 23.28 21.44 5.32
N GLN A 325 24.15 20.66 4.67
CA GLN A 325 25.57 20.58 5.04
C GLN A 325 26.31 21.90 4.82
N VAL A 326 25.96 22.64 3.75
CA VAL A 326 26.54 23.97 3.49
C VAL A 326 26.08 24.95 4.57
N ARG A 327 24.79 25.02 4.86
CA ARG A 327 24.21 25.87 5.92
C ARG A 327 24.79 25.55 7.29
N GLU A 328 24.95 24.27 7.62
CA GLU A 328 25.56 23.81 8.86
C GLU A 328 27.02 24.28 8.99
N ARG A 329 27.84 24.10 7.94
CA ARG A 329 29.23 24.55 7.95
C ARG A 329 29.35 26.06 8.12
N ILE A 330 28.52 26.86 7.44
CA ILE A 330 28.50 28.31 7.58
C ILE A 330 28.09 28.68 9.01
N PHE A 331 27.04 28.04 9.53
CA PHE A 331 26.58 28.29 10.89
C PHE A 331 27.70 28.02 11.93
N GLU A 332 28.40 26.90 11.83
CA GLU A 332 29.50 26.54 12.73
C GLU A 332 30.66 27.52 12.64
N ALA A 333 31.08 27.86 11.41
CA ALA A 333 32.17 28.79 11.21
C ALA A 333 31.88 30.19 11.83
N VAL A 334 30.69 30.75 11.59
CA VAL A 334 30.28 32.03 12.14
C VAL A 334 30.09 31.96 13.66
N ALA A 335 29.54 30.85 14.18
CA ALA A 335 29.35 30.66 15.61
C ALA A 335 30.69 30.54 16.38
N GLU A 336 31.73 29.98 15.73
CA GLU A 336 33.09 29.90 16.29
C GLU A 336 33.79 31.27 16.27
N GLU A 337 33.69 32.03 15.18
CA GLU A 337 34.25 33.39 15.08
C GLU A 337 33.71 34.32 16.17
N GLY A 338 32.40 34.26 16.45
CA GLY A 338 31.76 35.05 17.53
C GLY A 338 32.14 34.63 18.94
N SER A 339 32.80 33.46 19.12
CA SER A 339 33.21 32.91 20.41
C SER A 339 34.64 33.27 20.80
N VAL A 340 35.44 33.82 19.87
CA VAL A 340 36.82 34.30 20.19
C VAL A 340 36.70 35.56 21.01
N PRO A 341 37.17 35.58 22.27
CA PRO A 341 37.23 36.83 23.08
C PRO A 341 38.10 37.81 22.31
N LEU A 342 37.61 39.04 22.10
CA LEU A 342 38.41 40.17 21.67
C LEU A 342 39.49 40.42 22.76
N TYR A 343 40.58 39.66 22.72
CA TYR A 343 41.79 40.09 23.40
C TYR A 343 42.25 41.36 22.71
N THR A 344 41.82 42.48 23.24
CA THR A 344 42.38 43.77 22.93
C THR A 344 43.89 43.69 23.11
N LYS A 345 44.61 43.77 21.97
CA LYS A 345 46.04 44.09 22.04
C LYS A 345 46.17 45.47 22.70
N SER A 346 46.55 45.44 23.97
CA SER A 346 47.10 46.62 24.69
C SER A 346 48.49 46.92 24.22
#